data_0abc33a2803ef401ac29f0b261c0198c
#
_entry.id   0abc33a2803ef401ac29f0b261c0198c
#
_cell.length_a   1.000
_cell.length_b   1.000
_cell.length_c   1.000
_cell.angle_alpha   90.00
_cell.angle_beta   90.00
_cell.angle_gamma   90.00
#
_symmetry.space_group_name_H-M   'P 1'
#
loop_
_entity.id
_entity.type
_entity.pdbx_description
1 polymer ?
#
loop_
_entity_poly.entity_id
_entity_poly.type
_entity_poly.pdbx_seq_one_letter_code
_entity_poly.pdbx_strand_id
1 'polypeptide(L)'
;DRFLPDKAIDLMDEAAARLRLQIDSVPESLDEVSRRIKQLEIEREAIKRENDKGKLEQLNKEIADLKDEETKQKAQWQSEKEQINKIQQNKIDIENLKFEADKAEREGDYGKVAEIRYGKLQALNQEIEETQQKLHEMQGDQAMIKEEVDAEDIADVVSRWTGIPVSKMLQSEKEKLLHLEDELHQRVIGQNEAIEAVADAVRRSRAGLQDPKRPIGSFLFLGTTGVGKTELAKALAECMFGSEKALIRFDMSEFMEKHEVSRLVGAPPGYVGYDEGGQLTEAVRRHPYSVILLDEIEKAHADVFNVLLQVLDDGRLTDGKGRIVDFKNTLIIMTSNLGSNEIMKAQGSMDREKIQQMLMNFFRPEF
;
A
#
# COMPACT_ATOMS: atom_id res chain seq x y z
N ASP A 1 13.99 -10.70 5.02
CA ASP A 1 14.19 -12.02 5.64
C ASP A 1 14.70 -11.97 7.10
N ARG A 2 14.28 -10.98 7.87
CA ARG A 2 14.56 -10.91 9.31
C ARG A 2 13.32 -11.35 10.11
N PHE A 3 13.56 -11.93 11.29
CA PHE A 3 12.50 -12.34 12.21
C PHE A 3 12.19 -11.24 13.22
N LEU A 4 11.04 -11.34 13.90
CA LEU A 4 10.76 -10.52 15.07
C LEU A 4 11.67 -10.99 16.24
N PRO A 5 12.19 -10.06 17.08
CA PRO A 5 11.88 -8.63 17.17
C PRO A 5 12.70 -7.70 16.25
N ASP A 6 13.81 -8.17 15.66
CA ASP A 6 14.76 -7.33 14.89
C ASP A 6 14.08 -6.53 13.79
N LYS A 7 13.13 -7.15 13.10
CA LYS A 7 12.36 -6.51 12.03
C LYS A 7 11.54 -5.31 12.53
N ALA A 8 10.99 -5.38 13.73
CA ALA A 8 10.23 -4.28 14.31
C ALA A 8 11.16 -3.13 14.71
N ILE A 9 12.32 -3.44 15.26
CA ILE A 9 13.34 -2.45 15.64
C ILE A 9 13.85 -1.70 14.41
N ASP A 10 14.19 -2.40 13.32
CA ASP A 10 14.63 -1.78 12.07
C ASP A 10 13.56 -0.82 11.49
N LEU A 11 12.28 -1.19 11.55
CA LEU A 11 11.18 -0.34 11.08
C LEU A 11 11.02 0.90 11.94
N MET A 12 11.11 0.76 13.25
CA MET A 12 11.04 1.89 14.18
C MET A 12 12.22 2.85 14.00
N ASP A 13 13.41 2.32 13.81
CA ASP A 13 14.64 3.11 13.60
C ASP A 13 14.58 3.88 12.28
N GLU A 14 14.15 3.23 11.20
CA GLU A 14 13.97 3.89 9.89
C GLU A 14 12.87 4.96 9.95
N ALA A 15 11.75 4.70 10.61
CA ALA A 15 10.67 5.68 10.77
C ALA A 15 11.13 6.88 11.62
N ALA A 16 11.84 6.63 12.72
CA ALA A 16 12.40 7.68 13.55
C ALA A 16 13.46 8.52 12.82
N ALA A 17 14.34 7.88 12.03
CA ALA A 17 15.33 8.58 11.22
C ALA A 17 14.67 9.50 10.18
N ARG A 18 13.56 9.07 9.57
CA ARG A 18 12.76 9.88 8.63
C ARG A 18 12.10 11.06 9.30
N LEU A 19 11.45 10.81 10.43
CA LEU A 19 10.82 11.88 11.21
C LEU A 19 11.85 12.95 11.55
N ARG A 20 13.05 12.55 11.96
CA ARG A 20 14.16 13.48 12.23
C ARG A 20 14.55 14.29 10.99
N LEU A 21 14.66 13.65 9.83
CA LEU A 21 14.92 14.35 8.57
C LEU A 21 13.79 15.34 8.20
N GLN A 22 12.54 14.99 8.48
CA GLN A 22 11.39 15.89 8.25
C GLN A 22 11.42 17.10 9.19
N ILE A 23 11.78 16.92 10.47
CA ILE A 23 11.95 18.02 11.43
C ILE A 23 13.06 19.00 10.97
N ASP A 24 14.12 18.47 10.37
CA ASP A 24 15.26 19.28 9.89
C ASP A 24 15.03 19.88 8.50
N SER A 25 14.09 19.36 7.72
CA SER A 25 13.77 19.85 6.38
C SER A 25 12.67 20.91 6.40
N VAL A 26 12.62 21.70 5.34
CA VAL A 26 11.52 22.65 5.12
C VAL A 26 10.23 21.86 4.78
N PRO A 27 9.09 22.14 5.42
CA PRO A 27 7.83 21.50 5.09
C PRO A 27 7.44 21.66 3.61
N GLU A 28 6.78 20.65 3.05
CA GLU A 28 6.40 20.64 1.63
C GLU A 28 5.49 21.81 1.27
N SER A 29 4.54 22.17 2.14
CA SER A 29 3.67 23.33 1.96
C SER A 29 4.43 24.64 1.83
N LEU A 30 5.47 24.84 2.63
CA LEU A 30 6.30 26.04 2.58
C LEU A 30 7.20 26.06 1.33
N ASP A 31 7.72 24.89 0.92
CA ASP A 31 8.52 24.78 -0.31
C ASP A 31 7.65 25.02 -1.56
N GLU A 32 6.40 24.57 -1.60
CA GLU A 32 5.45 24.86 -2.68
C GLU A 32 5.18 26.37 -2.81
N VAL A 33 4.89 27.05 -1.70
CA VAL A 33 4.69 28.51 -1.70
C VAL A 33 5.94 29.24 -2.19
N SER A 34 7.12 28.84 -1.72
CA SER A 34 8.40 29.43 -2.14
C SER A 34 8.67 29.20 -3.64
N ARG A 35 8.36 28.02 -4.17
CA ARG A 35 8.47 27.72 -5.61
C ARG A 35 7.49 28.54 -6.44
N ARG A 36 6.26 28.71 -5.94
CA ARG A 36 5.24 29.53 -6.62
C ARG A 36 5.66 30.99 -6.68
N ILE A 37 6.20 31.54 -5.60
CA ILE A 37 6.74 32.92 -5.57
C ILE A 37 7.84 33.07 -6.62
N LYS A 38 8.80 32.13 -6.69
CA LYS A 38 9.89 32.19 -7.67
C LYS A 38 9.35 32.14 -9.11
N GLN A 39 8.35 31.29 -9.38
CA GLN A 39 7.72 31.20 -10.68
C GLN A 39 7.08 32.54 -11.09
N LEU A 40 6.29 33.14 -10.19
CA LEU A 40 5.63 34.44 -10.44
C LEU A 40 6.65 35.59 -10.58
N GLU A 41 7.77 35.55 -9.85
CA GLU A 41 8.84 36.53 -10.01
C GLU A 41 9.50 36.45 -11.39
N ILE A 42 9.68 35.23 -11.92
CA ILE A 42 10.20 35.04 -13.29
C ILE A 42 9.18 35.58 -14.30
N GLU A 43 7.90 35.27 -14.14
CA GLU A 43 6.83 35.74 -15.01
C GLU A 43 6.72 37.27 -14.97
N ARG A 44 6.83 37.87 -13.78
CA ARG A 44 6.85 39.31 -13.61
C ARG A 44 8.00 39.98 -14.40
N GLU A 45 9.21 39.41 -14.38
CA GLU A 45 10.33 39.93 -15.15
C GLU A 45 10.13 39.79 -16.69
N ALA A 46 9.42 38.75 -17.13
CA ALA A 46 9.04 38.61 -18.56
C ALA A 46 8.01 39.68 -18.97
N ILE A 47 6.94 39.88 -18.17
CA ILE A 47 5.87 40.86 -18.46
C ILE A 47 6.35 42.31 -18.36
N LYS A 48 7.35 42.60 -17.51
CA LYS A 48 8.00 43.92 -17.52
C LYS A 48 8.57 44.30 -18.88
N ARG A 49 9.06 43.33 -19.67
CA ARG A 49 9.58 43.55 -21.02
C ARG A 49 8.47 43.78 -22.04
N GLU A 50 7.27 43.23 -21.80
CA GLU A 50 6.10 43.39 -22.66
C GLU A 50 5.30 44.68 -22.37
N ASN A 51 5.60 45.40 -21.30
CA ASN A 51 4.99 46.67 -20.88
C ASN A 51 3.47 46.60 -20.58
N ASP A 52 2.95 45.42 -20.17
CA ASP A 52 1.55 45.25 -19.75
C ASP A 52 1.37 45.66 -18.27
N LYS A 53 1.00 46.91 -18.04
CA LYS A 53 0.83 47.49 -16.69
C LYS A 53 -0.25 46.79 -15.85
N GLY A 54 -1.34 46.31 -16.47
CA GLY A 54 -2.46 45.69 -15.74
C GLY A 54 -2.09 44.35 -15.17
N LYS A 55 -1.43 43.48 -15.95
CA LYS A 55 -0.93 42.19 -15.49
C LYS A 55 0.19 42.32 -14.46
N LEU A 56 1.04 43.33 -14.61
CA LEU A 56 2.13 43.62 -13.68
C LEU A 56 1.64 43.99 -12.28
N GLU A 57 0.54 44.74 -12.20
CA GLU A 57 -0.08 45.11 -10.94
C GLU A 57 -0.73 43.90 -10.22
N GLN A 58 -1.41 43.01 -10.98
CA GLN A 58 -1.99 41.79 -10.47
C GLN A 58 -0.91 40.83 -9.95
N LEU A 59 0.16 40.62 -10.71
CA LEU A 59 1.27 39.77 -10.27
C LEU A 59 2.01 40.29 -9.05
N ASN A 60 2.20 41.60 -8.97
CA ASN A 60 2.81 42.20 -7.77
C ASN A 60 1.96 41.99 -6.53
N LYS A 61 0.64 42.05 -6.66
CA LYS A 61 -0.28 41.77 -5.55
C LYS A 61 -0.22 40.30 -5.13
N GLU A 62 -0.30 39.39 -6.09
CA GLU A 62 -0.23 37.92 -5.82
C GLU A 62 1.10 37.56 -5.16
N ILE A 63 2.22 38.12 -5.65
CA ILE A 63 3.55 37.92 -5.04
C ILE A 63 3.62 38.46 -3.62
N ALA A 64 3.00 39.63 -3.36
CA ALA A 64 2.99 40.21 -2.02
C ALA A 64 2.16 39.37 -1.05
N ASP A 65 0.98 38.93 -1.43
CA ASP A 65 0.10 38.07 -0.64
C ASP A 65 0.78 36.74 -0.30
N LEU A 66 1.43 36.09 -1.30
CA LEU A 66 2.17 34.84 -1.09
C LEU A 66 3.44 35.02 -0.23
N LYS A 67 4.12 36.16 -0.32
CA LYS A 67 5.26 36.47 0.57
C LYS A 67 4.85 36.68 2.02
N ASP A 68 3.70 37.27 2.23
CA ASP A 68 3.14 37.42 3.58
C ASP A 68 2.74 36.05 4.16
N GLU A 69 2.18 35.17 3.32
CA GLU A 69 1.88 33.80 3.69
C GLU A 69 3.13 33.00 3.99
N GLU A 70 4.16 33.05 3.12
CA GLU A 70 5.48 32.40 3.34
C GLU A 70 6.10 32.86 4.66
N THR A 71 6.04 34.13 4.96
CA THR A 71 6.62 34.69 6.19
C THR A 71 5.90 34.16 7.43
N LYS A 72 4.55 34.08 7.39
CA LYS A 72 3.77 33.51 8.49
C LYS A 72 4.03 32.03 8.69
N GLN A 73 4.00 31.24 7.63
CA GLN A 73 4.27 29.80 7.69
C GLN A 73 5.71 29.50 8.17
N LYS A 74 6.68 30.28 7.71
CA LYS A 74 8.07 30.16 8.14
C LYS A 74 8.28 30.48 9.61
N ALA A 75 7.61 31.53 10.11
CA ALA A 75 7.66 31.88 11.53
C ALA A 75 7.02 30.79 12.40
N GLN A 76 5.88 30.25 11.97
CA GLN A 76 5.23 29.14 12.65
C GLN A 76 6.14 27.91 12.68
N TRP A 77 6.65 27.48 11.53
CA TRP A 77 7.57 26.35 11.42
C TRP A 77 8.81 26.50 12.31
N GLN A 78 9.44 27.67 12.33
CA GLN A 78 10.58 27.92 13.18
C GLN A 78 10.21 27.80 14.67
N SER A 79 9.07 28.33 15.07
CA SER A 79 8.61 28.24 16.45
C SER A 79 8.29 26.81 16.87
N GLU A 80 7.61 26.01 16.02
CA GLU A 80 7.36 24.59 16.27
C GLU A 80 8.70 23.81 16.38
N LYS A 81 9.64 24.06 15.46
CA LYS A 81 10.97 23.43 15.46
C LYS A 81 11.77 23.74 16.75
N GLU A 82 11.71 24.98 17.25
CA GLU A 82 12.36 25.36 18.50
C GLU A 82 11.79 24.61 19.69
N GLN A 83 10.46 24.47 19.78
CA GLN A 83 9.82 23.71 20.87
C GLN A 83 10.19 22.21 20.80
N ILE A 84 10.14 21.62 19.62
CA ILE A 84 10.53 20.21 19.43
C ILE A 84 11.99 19.97 19.81
N ASN A 85 12.89 20.83 19.37
CA ASN A 85 14.31 20.73 19.73
C ASN A 85 14.52 20.84 21.26
N LYS A 86 13.74 21.71 21.92
CA LYS A 86 13.78 21.85 23.38
C LYS A 86 13.33 20.57 24.07
N ILE A 87 12.24 19.96 23.62
CA ILE A 87 11.74 18.69 24.14
C ILE A 87 12.80 17.58 23.97
N GLN A 88 13.42 17.51 22.78
CA GLN A 88 14.46 16.51 22.51
C GLN A 88 15.69 16.72 23.40
N GLN A 89 16.13 17.96 23.59
CA GLN A 89 17.27 18.26 24.45
C GLN A 89 16.96 17.87 25.90
N ASN A 90 15.77 18.19 26.40
CA ASN A 90 15.34 17.81 27.75
C ASN A 90 15.27 16.28 27.92
N LYS A 91 14.83 15.52 26.88
CA LYS A 91 14.83 14.05 26.90
C LYS A 91 16.28 13.50 27.01
N ILE A 92 17.22 14.05 26.27
CA ILE A 92 18.64 13.69 26.33
C ILE A 92 19.22 14.00 27.71
N ASP A 93 18.91 15.15 28.27
CA ASP A 93 19.38 15.55 29.60
C ASP A 93 18.82 14.66 30.71
N ILE A 94 17.57 14.20 30.56
CA ILE A 94 16.96 13.20 31.46
C ILE A 94 17.71 11.87 31.41
N GLU A 95 18.10 11.39 30.24
CA GLU A 95 18.88 10.16 30.09
C GLU A 95 20.26 10.28 30.73
N ASN A 96 20.95 11.39 30.48
CA ASN A 96 22.23 11.68 31.09
C ASN A 96 22.15 11.74 32.62
N LEU A 97 21.11 12.41 33.17
CA LEU A 97 20.88 12.48 34.60
C LEU A 97 20.51 11.12 35.22
N LYS A 98 19.76 10.27 34.51
CA LYS A 98 19.50 8.90 34.96
C LYS A 98 20.79 8.10 35.07
N PHE A 99 21.64 8.18 34.04
CA PHE A 99 22.94 7.51 34.05
C PHE A 99 23.85 8.03 35.20
N GLU A 100 23.80 9.33 35.46
CA GLU A 100 24.55 9.95 36.58
C GLU A 100 24.01 9.51 37.95
N ALA A 101 22.68 9.38 38.07
CA ALA A 101 22.04 8.87 39.29
C ALA A 101 22.44 7.42 39.55
N ASP A 102 22.40 6.55 38.54
CA ASP A 102 22.80 5.14 38.65
C ASP A 102 24.29 4.98 38.99
N LYS A 103 25.14 5.87 38.50
CA LYS A 103 26.53 5.91 38.86
C LYS A 103 26.75 6.34 40.34
N ALA A 104 26.07 7.41 40.76
CA ALA A 104 26.10 7.88 42.15
C ALA A 104 25.54 6.84 43.14
N GLU A 105 24.54 6.08 42.75
CA GLU A 105 23.96 4.97 43.54
C GLU A 105 24.96 3.85 43.75
N ARG A 106 25.75 3.50 42.75
CA ARG A 106 26.84 2.50 42.83
C ARG A 106 28.02 3.00 43.71
N GLU A 107 28.23 4.30 43.75
CA GLU A 107 29.28 4.96 44.58
C GLU A 107 28.81 5.20 46.02
N GLY A 108 27.48 4.95 46.33
CA GLY A 108 26.89 5.12 47.66
C GLY A 108 26.53 6.55 48.01
N ASP A 109 26.53 7.47 47.06
CA ASP A 109 26.14 8.89 47.24
C ASP A 109 24.63 9.06 47.08
N TYR A 110 23.88 8.63 48.07
CA TYR A 110 22.41 8.73 48.10
C TYR A 110 21.90 10.18 48.15
N GLY A 111 22.70 11.12 48.63
CA GLY A 111 22.35 12.55 48.60
C GLY A 111 22.23 13.08 47.19
N LYS A 112 23.23 12.79 46.33
CA LYS A 112 23.22 13.15 44.93
C LYS A 112 22.12 12.44 44.14
N VAL A 113 21.83 11.16 44.45
CA VAL A 113 20.74 10.40 43.85
C VAL A 113 19.40 11.07 44.17
N ALA A 114 19.18 11.49 45.38
CA ALA A 114 17.94 12.16 45.79
C ALA A 114 17.77 13.53 45.08
N GLU A 115 18.82 14.34 45.00
CA GLU A 115 18.82 15.61 44.26
C GLU A 115 18.47 15.42 42.80
N ILE A 116 19.04 14.40 42.15
CA ILE A 116 18.78 14.14 40.75
C ILE A 116 17.36 13.62 40.55
N ARG A 117 16.94 12.57 41.26
CA ARG A 117 15.65 11.90 41.08
C ARG A 117 14.46 12.77 41.46
N TYR A 118 14.53 13.47 42.57
CA TYR A 118 13.41 14.27 43.12
C TYR A 118 13.49 15.76 42.77
N GLY A 119 14.64 16.26 42.34
CA GLY A 119 14.79 17.65 41.94
C GLY A 119 14.86 17.79 40.42
N LYS A 120 16.02 17.45 39.84
CA LYS A 120 16.32 17.74 38.44
C LYS A 120 15.45 17.00 37.45
N LEU A 121 15.21 15.70 37.64
CA LEU A 121 14.38 14.91 36.74
C LEU A 121 12.91 15.34 36.77
N GLN A 122 12.41 15.73 37.94
CA GLN A 122 11.04 16.20 38.10
C GLN A 122 10.83 17.55 37.39
N ALA A 123 11.79 18.47 37.53
CA ALA A 123 11.75 19.77 36.87
C ALA A 123 11.79 19.64 35.33
N LEU A 124 12.68 18.78 34.80
CA LEU A 124 12.75 18.53 33.35
C LEU A 124 11.50 17.87 32.79
N ASN A 125 10.91 16.91 33.50
CA ASN A 125 9.66 16.31 33.08
C ASN A 125 8.52 17.33 33.05
N GLN A 126 8.42 18.19 34.05
CA GLN A 126 7.44 19.27 34.06
C GLN A 126 7.65 20.25 32.91
N GLU A 127 8.91 20.59 32.60
CA GLU A 127 9.24 21.47 31.48
C GLU A 127 8.86 20.83 30.13
N ILE A 128 9.03 19.52 29.98
CA ILE A 128 8.60 18.79 28.80
C ILE A 128 7.07 18.88 28.66
N GLU A 129 6.31 18.59 29.72
CA GLU A 129 4.85 18.66 29.71
C GLU A 129 4.34 20.08 29.35
N GLU A 130 4.91 21.12 29.96
CA GLU A 130 4.56 22.52 29.64
C GLU A 130 4.89 22.87 28.18
N THR A 131 6.03 22.38 27.66
CA THR A 131 6.46 22.63 26.29
C THR A 131 5.56 21.88 25.29
N GLN A 132 5.16 20.65 25.59
CA GLN A 132 4.21 19.86 24.79
C GLN A 132 2.84 20.50 24.74
N GLN A 133 2.34 21.00 25.88
CA GLN A 133 1.06 21.74 25.90
C GLN A 133 1.12 22.98 25.02
N LYS A 134 2.18 23.77 25.11
CA LYS A 134 2.37 24.94 24.25
C LYS A 134 2.44 24.58 22.77
N LEU A 135 3.16 23.49 22.44
CA LEU A 135 3.26 23.02 21.07
C LEU A 135 1.88 22.60 20.53
N HIS A 136 1.10 21.87 21.33
CA HIS A 136 -0.24 21.44 20.98
C HIS A 136 -1.21 22.63 20.78
N GLU A 137 -1.14 23.64 21.65
CA GLU A 137 -1.93 24.87 21.50
C GLU A 137 -1.54 25.66 20.24
N MET A 138 -0.27 25.66 19.85
CA MET A 138 0.22 26.34 18.66
C MET A 138 -0.14 25.61 17.36
N GLN A 139 -0.14 24.29 17.37
CA GLN A 139 -0.40 23.46 16.19
C GLN A 139 -1.88 23.42 15.82
N GLY A 140 -2.81 23.47 16.79
CA GLY A 140 -4.24 23.36 16.54
C GLY A 140 -4.58 22.18 15.62
N ASP A 141 -5.40 22.44 14.59
CA ASP A 141 -5.77 21.42 13.60
C ASP A 141 -4.74 21.26 12.45
N GLN A 142 -3.68 22.07 12.40
CA GLN A 142 -2.71 22.11 11.30
C GLN A 142 -1.25 22.04 11.81
N ALA A 143 -0.86 20.87 12.33
CA ALA A 143 0.52 20.62 12.70
C ALA A 143 1.42 20.59 11.46
N MET A 144 2.49 21.42 11.44
CA MET A 144 3.49 21.40 10.37
C MET A 144 4.54 20.31 10.58
N ILE A 145 4.81 19.94 11.83
CA ILE A 145 5.82 18.95 12.22
C ILE A 145 5.19 17.95 13.19
N LYS A 146 5.38 16.65 12.92
CA LYS A 146 5.03 15.58 13.86
C LYS A 146 6.10 15.45 14.95
N GLU A 147 5.70 15.14 16.17
CA GLU A 147 6.60 14.95 17.32
C GLU A 147 6.99 13.48 17.52
N GLU A 148 6.10 12.56 17.20
CA GLU A 148 6.24 11.13 17.48
C GLU A 148 5.98 10.30 16.22
N VAL A 149 6.63 9.13 16.14
CA VAL A 149 6.39 8.13 15.11
C VAL A 149 5.08 7.42 15.42
N ASP A 150 4.15 7.46 14.49
CA ASP A 150 2.87 6.76 14.58
C ASP A 150 2.84 5.49 13.71
N ALA A 151 1.71 4.79 13.76
CA ALA A 151 1.50 3.58 12.96
C ALA A 151 1.51 3.85 11.44
N GLU A 152 1.16 5.07 11.03
CA GLU A 152 1.15 5.52 9.64
C GLU A 152 2.59 5.66 9.10
N ASP A 153 3.49 6.26 9.89
CA ASP A 153 4.89 6.42 9.51
C ASP A 153 5.58 5.05 9.33
N ILE A 154 5.27 4.09 10.22
CA ILE A 154 5.76 2.71 10.08
C ILE A 154 5.15 2.04 8.83
N ALA A 155 3.87 2.25 8.57
CA ALA A 155 3.21 1.73 7.37
C ALA A 155 3.82 2.28 6.09
N ASP A 156 4.20 3.55 6.07
CA ASP A 156 4.90 4.18 4.94
C ASP A 156 6.29 3.58 4.71
N VAL A 157 7.04 3.29 5.77
CA VAL A 157 8.32 2.57 5.66
C VAL A 157 8.11 1.18 5.07
N VAL A 158 7.13 0.41 5.58
CA VAL A 158 6.79 -0.92 5.06
C VAL A 158 6.36 -0.84 3.61
N SER A 159 5.53 0.16 3.25
CA SER A 159 5.06 0.38 1.86
C SER A 159 6.23 0.59 0.89
N ARG A 160 7.22 1.36 1.28
CA ARG A 160 8.41 1.61 0.45
C ARG A 160 9.30 0.38 0.31
N TRP A 161 9.48 -0.38 1.37
CA TRP A 161 10.31 -1.59 1.36
C TRP A 161 9.70 -2.73 0.56
N THR A 162 8.38 -2.85 0.62
CA THR A 162 7.64 -3.96 0.02
C THR A 162 7.00 -3.61 -1.32
N GLY A 163 6.83 -2.32 -1.62
CA GLY A 163 6.04 -1.84 -2.76
C GLY A 163 4.52 -1.98 -2.55
N ILE A 164 4.07 -2.33 -1.32
CA ILE A 164 2.67 -2.52 -0.98
C ILE A 164 2.15 -1.25 -0.32
N PRO A 165 1.05 -0.64 -0.78
CA PRO A 165 0.51 0.59 -0.18
C PRO A 165 -0.17 0.34 1.17
N VAL A 166 0.61 0.00 2.19
CA VAL A 166 0.13 -0.38 3.54
C VAL A 166 -0.54 0.81 4.24
N SER A 167 -0.11 2.04 3.99
CA SER A 167 -0.74 3.26 4.50
C SER A 167 -2.19 3.41 4.05
N LYS A 168 -2.49 3.06 2.80
CA LYS A 168 -3.87 3.01 2.30
C LYS A 168 -4.69 1.88 2.91
N MET A 169 -4.05 0.85 3.44
CA MET A 169 -4.71 -0.29 4.08
C MET A 169 -5.12 0.00 5.53
N LEU A 170 -4.43 0.90 6.24
CA LEU A 170 -4.70 1.19 7.66
C LEU A 170 -5.88 2.16 7.88
N GLN A 171 -6.05 3.15 7.01
CA GLN A 171 -6.97 4.27 7.27
C GLN A 171 -8.46 4.01 7.01
N SER A 172 -8.83 2.99 6.30
CA SER A 172 -10.26 2.77 5.98
C SER A 172 -10.63 1.34 5.61
N GLU A 173 -9.87 0.34 6.04
CA GLU A 173 -10.19 -1.05 5.65
C GLU A 173 -11.63 -1.43 5.97
N LYS A 174 -12.15 -1.07 7.13
CA LYS A 174 -13.55 -1.38 7.49
C LYS A 174 -14.56 -0.63 6.62
N GLU A 175 -14.35 0.65 6.40
CA GLU A 175 -15.28 1.47 5.59
C GLU A 175 -15.20 1.10 4.11
N LYS A 176 -14.00 0.93 3.55
CA LYS A 176 -13.83 0.49 2.16
C LYS A 176 -14.39 -0.90 1.90
N LEU A 177 -14.22 -1.84 2.83
CA LEU A 177 -14.78 -3.17 2.70
C LEU A 177 -16.32 -3.16 2.79
N LEU A 178 -16.91 -2.23 3.53
CA LEU A 178 -18.36 -2.04 3.58
C LEU A 178 -18.91 -1.45 2.27
N HIS A 179 -18.15 -0.60 1.60
CA HIS A 179 -18.55 0.08 0.36
C HIS A 179 -17.86 -0.47 -0.89
N LEU A 180 -17.24 -1.65 -0.81
CA LEU A 180 -16.49 -2.24 -1.91
C LEU A 180 -17.34 -2.44 -3.17
N GLU A 181 -18.60 -2.86 -3.02
CA GLU A 181 -19.54 -2.99 -4.14
C GLU A 181 -19.79 -1.63 -4.80
N ASP A 182 -20.04 -0.59 -4.02
CA ASP A 182 -20.29 0.75 -4.53
C ASP A 182 -19.09 1.30 -5.32
N GLU A 183 -17.88 1.09 -4.82
CA GLU A 183 -16.64 1.46 -5.53
C GLU A 183 -16.48 0.69 -6.84
N LEU A 184 -16.75 -0.62 -6.84
CA LEU A 184 -16.69 -1.44 -8.06
C LEU A 184 -17.74 -1.03 -9.07
N HIS A 185 -18.95 -0.69 -8.62
CA HIS A 185 -20.05 -0.23 -9.49
C HIS A 185 -19.78 1.13 -10.15
N GLN A 186 -18.88 1.96 -9.61
CA GLN A 186 -18.47 3.20 -10.29
C GLN A 186 -17.77 2.92 -11.63
N ARG A 187 -17.09 1.78 -11.75
CA ARG A 187 -16.34 1.40 -12.96
C ARG A 187 -17.02 0.31 -13.78
N VAL A 188 -17.73 -0.61 -13.13
CA VAL A 188 -18.35 -1.77 -13.77
C VAL A 188 -19.86 -1.65 -13.69
N ILE A 189 -20.49 -1.42 -14.83
CA ILE A 189 -21.94 -1.32 -14.92
C ILE A 189 -22.53 -2.72 -15.08
N GLY A 190 -23.47 -3.06 -14.21
CA GLY A 190 -24.05 -4.41 -14.15
C GLY A 190 -23.15 -5.37 -13.38
N GLN A 191 -23.22 -6.67 -13.70
CA GLN A 191 -22.41 -7.74 -13.07
C GLN A 191 -22.59 -7.84 -11.53
N ASN A 192 -23.78 -7.54 -11.02
CA ASN A 192 -24.05 -7.47 -9.58
C ASN A 192 -23.67 -8.76 -8.85
N GLU A 193 -24.06 -9.92 -9.38
CA GLU A 193 -23.74 -11.23 -8.77
C GLU A 193 -22.22 -11.48 -8.67
N ALA A 194 -21.46 -11.06 -9.70
CA ALA A 194 -20.01 -11.21 -9.70
C ALA A 194 -19.35 -10.27 -8.70
N ILE A 195 -19.83 -9.03 -8.61
CA ILE A 195 -19.33 -8.01 -7.68
C ILE A 195 -19.61 -8.43 -6.23
N GLU A 196 -20.84 -8.86 -5.92
CA GLU A 196 -21.22 -9.35 -4.59
C GLU A 196 -20.38 -10.58 -4.17
N ALA A 197 -20.22 -11.56 -5.07
CA ALA A 197 -19.45 -12.76 -4.78
C ALA A 197 -17.98 -12.45 -4.47
N VAL A 198 -17.39 -11.51 -5.19
CA VAL A 198 -16.00 -11.10 -4.97
C VAL A 198 -15.87 -10.28 -3.69
N ALA A 199 -16.78 -9.33 -3.46
CA ALA A 199 -16.77 -8.51 -2.25
C ALA A 199 -16.94 -9.37 -0.99
N ASP A 200 -17.81 -10.36 -1.01
CA ASP A 200 -17.99 -11.32 0.08
C ASP A 200 -16.75 -12.18 0.34
N ALA A 201 -16.05 -12.62 -0.71
CA ALA A 201 -14.82 -13.38 -0.54
C ALA A 201 -13.72 -12.54 0.08
N VAL A 202 -13.58 -11.28 -0.37
CA VAL A 202 -12.63 -10.33 0.21
C VAL A 202 -12.95 -10.06 1.67
N ARG A 203 -14.22 -9.82 2.01
CA ARG A 203 -14.66 -9.62 3.41
C ARG A 203 -14.37 -10.84 4.29
N ARG A 204 -14.68 -12.06 3.81
CA ARG A 204 -14.36 -13.30 4.56
C ARG A 204 -12.88 -13.48 4.79
N SER A 205 -12.07 -13.22 3.78
CA SER A 205 -10.60 -13.30 3.90
C SER A 205 -10.07 -12.31 4.94
N ARG A 206 -10.55 -11.06 4.91
CA ARG A 206 -10.12 -10.02 5.86
C ARG A 206 -10.65 -10.24 7.28
N ALA A 207 -11.79 -10.91 7.42
CA ALA A 207 -12.31 -11.33 8.72
C ALA A 207 -11.60 -12.57 9.31
N GLY A 208 -10.62 -13.15 8.60
CA GLY A 208 -9.93 -14.36 9.04
C GLY A 208 -10.79 -15.62 9.02
N LEU A 209 -11.92 -15.60 8.31
CA LEU A 209 -12.87 -16.72 8.20
C LEU A 209 -12.52 -17.70 7.08
N GLN A 210 -11.48 -17.40 6.32
CA GLN A 210 -11.00 -18.22 5.22
C GLN A 210 -9.89 -19.17 5.67
N ASP A 211 -9.73 -20.29 4.94
CA ASP A 211 -8.59 -21.18 5.13
C ASP A 211 -7.28 -20.41 4.85
N PRO A 212 -6.38 -20.27 5.84
CA PRO A 212 -5.14 -19.51 5.71
C PRO A 212 -4.16 -20.11 4.71
N LYS A 213 -4.45 -21.29 4.18
CA LYS A 213 -3.62 -21.94 3.16
C LYS A 213 -4.01 -21.59 1.73
N ARG A 214 -5.24 -21.09 1.50
CA ARG A 214 -5.78 -20.81 0.16
C ARG A 214 -5.62 -19.35 -0.26
N PRO A 215 -5.67 -19.04 -1.58
CA PRO A 215 -5.76 -17.66 -2.07
C PRO A 215 -6.95 -16.90 -1.48
N ILE A 216 -6.93 -15.56 -1.47
CA ILE A 216 -8.02 -14.68 -1.00
C ILE A 216 -9.36 -15.11 -1.61
N GLY A 217 -9.37 -15.49 -2.87
CA GLY A 217 -10.52 -16.02 -3.58
C GLY A 217 -10.13 -16.53 -4.96
N SER A 218 -10.93 -17.46 -5.47
CA SER A 218 -10.81 -17.94 -6.84
C SER A 218 -12.18 -17.90 -7.50
N PHE A 219 -12.23 -17.31 -8.69
CA PHE A 219 -13.48 -17.07 -9.42
C PHE A 219 -13.34 -17.50 -10.87
N LEU A 220 -14.39 -18.12 -11.40
CA LEU A 220 -14.53 -18.38 -12.81
C LEU A 220 -15.65 -17.51 -13.38
N PHE A 221 -15.32 -16.54 -14.21
CA PHE A 221 -16.27 -15.65 -14.88
C PHE A 221 -16.64 -16.20 -16.24
N LEU A 222 -17.88 -16.61 -16.36
CA LEU A 222 -18.46 -17.10 -17.60
C LEU A 222 -19.18 -15.96 -18.33
N GLY A 223 -19.12 -15.95 -19.65
CA GLY A 223 -19.87 -14.98 -20.46
C GLY A 223 -19.15 -14.56 -21.72
N THR A 224 -19.85 -13.79 -22.57
CA THR A 224 -19.34 -13.31 -23.84
C THR A 224 -18.20 -12.30 -23.68
N THR A 225 -17.41 -12.12 -24.72
CA THR A 225 -16.38 -11.08 -24.77
C THR A 225 -17.03 -9.69 -24.66
N GLY A 226 -16.39 -8.77 -23.94
CA GLY A 226 -16.84 -7.37 -23.83
C GLY A 226 -17.83 -7.07 -22.70
N VAL A 227 -18.21 -8.04 -21.87
CA VAL A 227 -19.14 -7.83 -20.73
C VAL A 227 -18.50 -7.25 -19.47
N GLY A 228 -17.23 -6.85 -19.53
CA GLY A 228 -16.56 -6.18 -18.41
C GLY A 228 -15.71 -7.09 -17.50
N LYS A 229 -15.49 -8.38 -17.82
CA LYS A 229 -14.71 -9.32 -17.01
C LYS A 229 -13.31 -8.80 -16.67
N THR A 230 -12.60 -8.29 -17.67
CA THR A 230 -11.25 -7.72 -17.49
C THR A 230 -11.28 -6.39 -16.74
N GLU A 231 -12.31 -5.56 -16.94
CA GLU A 231 -12.46 -4.29 -16.24
C GLU A 231 -12.74 -4.50 -14.75
N LEU A 232 -13.53 -5.50 -14.40
CA LEU A 232 -13.76 -5.90 -13.00
C LEU A 232 -12.44 -6.32 -12.33
N ALA A 233 -11.59 -7.09 -13.02
CA ALA A 233 -10.28 -7.48 -12.50
C ALA A 233 -9.36 -6.27 -12.26
N LYS A 234 -9.37 -5.26 -13.13
CA LYS A 234 -8.63 -4.00 -12.95
C LYS A 234 -9.17 -3.18 -11.78
N ALA A 235 -10.49 -3.01 -11.72
CA ALA A 235 -11.13 -2.30 -10.63
C ALA A 235 -10.80 -2.93 -9.27
N LEU A 236 -10.82 -4.27 -9.18
CA LEU A 236 -10.42 -5.01 -7.99
C LEU A 236 -8.95 -4.80 -7.62
N ALA A 237 -8.04 -4.82 -8.60
CA ALA A 237 -6.63 -4.56 -8.34
C ALA A 237 -6.41 -3.16 -7.77
N GLU A 238 -7.14 -2.16 -8.27
CA GLU A 238 -7.07 -0.80 -7.76
C GLU A 238 -7.68 -0.66 -6.37
N CYS A 239 -8.90 -1.18 -6.15
CA CYS A 239 -9.58 -1.10 -4.85
C CYS A 239 -8.82 -1.85 -3.76
N MET A 240 -8.34 -3.07 -4.04
CA MET A 240 -7.68 -3.91 -3.04
C MET A 240 -6.23 -3.55 -2.78
N PHE A 241 -5.48 -3.21 -3.83
CA PHE A 241 -4.02 -3.05 -3.77
C PHE A 241 -3.57 -1.64 -4.17
N GLY A 242 -4.51 -0.72 -4.40
CA GLY A 242 -4.24 0.70 -4.63
C GLY A 242 -3.63 1.03 -6.00
N SER A 243 -3.55 0.07 -6.91
CA SER A 243 -3.01 0.28 -8.27
C SER A 243 -3.50 -0.78 -9.24
N GLU A 244 -3.89 -0.35 -10.45
CA GLU A 244 -4.16 -1.27 -11.57
C GLU A 244 -2.92 -2.11 -11.95
N LYS A 245 -1.71 -1.65 -11.62
CA LYS A 245 -0.47 -2.41 -11.86
C LYS A 245 -0.35 -3.67 -11.00
N ALA A 246 -1.18 -3.81 -9.97
CA ALA A 246 -1.29 -5.05 -9.21
C ALA A 246 -2.08 -6.14 -9.96
N LEU A 247 -2.60 -5.86 -11.16
CA LEU A 247 -3.18 -6.87 -12.05
C LEU A 247 -2.07 -7.56 -12.86
N ILE A 248 -1.96 -8.87 -12.70
CA ILE A 248 -1.11 -9.76 -13.50
C ILE A 248 -2.01 -10.52 -14.46
N ARG A 249 -1.89 -10.26 -15.77
CA ARG A 249 -2.74 -10.89 -16.77
C ARG A 249 -1.95 -11.89 -17.61
N PHE A 250 -2.56 -13.08 -17.80
CA PHE A 250 -2.10 -14.11 -18.72
C PHE A 250 -3.20 -14.45 -19.69
N ASP A 251 -2.90 -14.44 -20.96
CA ASP A 251 -3.76 -14.96 -22.02
C ASP A 251 -3.47 -16.48 -22.18
N MET A 252 -4.45 -17.31 -21.84
CA MET A 252 -4.27 -18.75 -21.85
C MET A 252 -4.17 -19.32 -23.25
N SER A 253 -4.50 -18.56 -24.29
CA SER A 253 -4.23 -18.93 -25.69
C SER A 253 -2.72 -19.05 -25.99
N GLU A 254 -1.86 -18.41 -25.19
CA GLU A 254 -0.39 -18.57 -25.30
C GLU A 254 0.12 -19.86 -24.66
N PHE A 255 -0.73 -20.63 -23.96
CA PHE A 255 -0.37 -21.82 -23.21
C PHE A 255 -1.17 -23.06 -23.67
N MET A 256 -1.40 -23.16 -24.96
CA MET A 256 -2.14 -24.27 -25.59
C MET A 256 -1.32 -25.55 -25.70
N GLU A 257 0.00 -25.43 -25.77
CA GLU A 257 0.89 -26.57 -25.95
C GLU A 257 1.61 -26.94 -24.65
N LYS A 258 1.91 -28.24 -24.49
CA LYS A 258 2.56 -28.78 -23.28
C LYS A 258 3.88 -28.09 -22.93
N HIS A 259 4.68 -27.75 -23.91
CA HIS A 259 5.97 -27.11 -23.66
C HIS A 259 5.84 -25.66 -23.17
N GLU A 260 4.72 -24.98 -23.44
CA GLU A 260 4.44 -23.62 -23.01
C GLU A 260 4.05 -23.56 -21.52
N VAL A 261 3.50 -24.64 -20.96
CA VAL A 261 3.19 -24.75 -19.53
C VAL A 261 4.43 -24.55 -18.68
N SER A 262 5.60 -25.02 -19.14
CA SER A 262 6.87 -24.78 -18.43
C SER A 262 7.24 -23.30 -18.36
N ARG A 263 6.74 -22.44 -19.25
CA ARG A 263 6.93 -20.98 -19.17
C ARG A 263 6.16 -20.35 -18.01
N LEU A 264 5.04 -20.95 -17.57
CA LEU A 264 4.30 -20.46 -16.40
C LEU A 264 5.05 -20.72 -15.08
N VAL A 265 5.56 -21.95 -14.92
CA VAL A 265 6.14 -22.43 -13.66
C VAL A 265 7.67 -22.28 -13.63
N GLY A 266 8.30 -22.31 -14.80
CA GLY A 266 9.74 -22.39 -15.00
C GLY A 266 10.18 -23.76 -15.52
N ALA A 267 11.16 -23.77 -16.40
CA ALA A 267 11.73 -24.99 -16.93
C ALA A 267 12.58 -25.72 -15.87
N PRO A 268 12.56 -27.06 -15.84
CA PRO A 268 13.45 -27.80 -14.95
C PRO A 268 14.92 -27.68 -15.38
N PRO A 269 15.87 -27.98 -14.48
CA PRO A 269 17.31 -27.92 -14.79
C PRO A 269 17.68 -28.66 -16.05
N GLY A 270 18.46 -28.03 -16.92
CA GLY A 270 18.94 -28.62 -18.18
C GLY A 270 18.02 -28.37 -19.38
N TYR A 271 16.88 -27.73 -19.22
CA TYR A 271 16.00 -27.34 -20.34
C TYR A 271 16.19 -25.87 -20.72
N VAL A 272 15.86 -25.54 -21.97
CA VAL A 272 15.89 -24.17 -22.48
C VAL A 272 14.88 -23.31 -21.70
N GLY A 273 15.32 -22.13 -21.24
CA GLY A 273 14.49 -21.21 -20.44
C GLY A 273 14.62 -21.40 -18.92
N TYR A 274 15.50 -22.28 -18.41
CA TYR A 274 15.72 -22.48 -16.98
C TYR A 274 16.14 -21.20 -16.24
N ASP A 275 16.99 -20.37 -16.87
CA ASP A 275 17.49 -19.13 -16.26
C ASP A 275 16.42 -18.03 -16.16
N GLU A 276 15.45 -18.01 -17.07
CA GLU A 276 14.40 -16.98 -17.12
C GLU A 276 13.39 -17.10 -15.97
N GLY A 277 13.22 -18.31 -15.37
CA GLY A 277 12.20 -18.59 -14.37
C GLY A 277 10.79 -18.70 -14.98
N GLY A 278 9.79 -19.04 -14.15
CA GLY A 278 8.39 -19.10 -14.59
C GLY A 278 7.72 -17.73 -14.60
N GLN A 279 6.98 -17.43 -15.64
CA GLN A 279 6.31 -16.14 -15.76
C GLN A 279 5.32 -15.89 -14.62
N LEU A 280 4.48 -16.88 -14.28
CA LEU A 280 3.51 -16.79 -13.18
C LEU A 280 4.24 -16.75 -11.82
N THR A 281 5.18 -17.66 -11.61
CA THR A 281 5.88 -17.75 -10.32
C THR A 281 6.75 -16.54 -10.04
N GLU A 282 7.46 -15.99 -11.03
CA GLU A 282 8.26 -14.78 -10.87
C GLU A 282 7.38 -13.54 -10.70
N ALA A 283 6.25 -13.42 -11.41
CA ALA A 283 5.33 -12.31 -11.26
C ALA A 283 4.75 -12.25 -9.83
N VAL A 284 4.27 -13.37 -9.31
CA VAL A 284 3.73 -13.44 -7.94
C VAL A 284 4.81 -13.27 -6.88
N ARG A 285 6.02 -13.79 -7.10
CA ARG A 285 7.14 -13.59 -6.19
C ARG A 285 7.51 -12.10 -6.06
N ARG A 286 7.44 -11.35 -7.16
CA ARG A 286 7.71 -9.90 -7.17
C ARG A 286 6.54 -9.09 -6.61
N HIS A 287 5.32 -9.54 -6.88
CA HIS A 287 4.07 -8.88 -6.48
C HIS A 287 3.16 -9.87 -5.74
N PRO A 288 3.46 -10.21 -4.47
CA PRO A 288 2.71 -11.22 -3.72
C PRO A 288 1.27 -10.78 -3.40
N TYR A 289 0.97 -9.50 -3.49
CA TYR A 289 -0.36 -8.91 -3.34
C TYR A 289 -0.84 -8.45 -4.71
N SER A 290 -1.57 -9.32 -5.40
CA SER A 290 -1.98 -9.07 -6.78
C SER A 290 -3.28 -9.79 -7.13
N VAL A 291 -3.95 -9.27 -8.16
CA VAL A 291 -5.04 -9.97 -8.85
C VAL A 291 -4.43 -10.69 -10.05
N ILE A 292 -4.61 -12.00 -10.12
CA ILE A 292 -4.15 -12.82 -11.24
C ILE A 292 -5.35 -13.06 -12.15
N LEU A 293 -5.27 -12.58 -13.38
CA LEU A 293 -6.29 -12.81 -14.40
C LEU A 293 -5.77 -13.82 -15.42
N LEU A 294 -6.43 -14.97 -15.48
CA LEU A 294 -6.21 -16.02 -16.48
C LEU A 294 -7.32 -15.93 -17.52
N ASP A 295 -7.03 -15.28 -18.63
CA ASP A 295 -8.02 -14.99 -19.66
C ASP A 295 -8.17 -16.19 -20.63
N GLU A 296 -9.40 -16.54 -21.00
CA GLU A 296 -9.74 -17.64 -21.92
C GLU A 296 -9.19 -18.99 -21.46
N ILE A 297 -9.45 -19.36 -20.18
CA ILE A 297 -8.91 -20.56 -19.53
C ILE A 297 -9.23 -21.85 -20.30
N GLU A 298 -10.32 -21.89 -21.06
CA GLU A 298 -10.70 -23.05 -21.91
C GLU A 298 -9.71 -23.35 -23.02
N LYS A 299 -8.84 -22.41 -23.39
CA LYS A 299 -7.81 -22.62 -24.42
C LYS A 299 -6.52 -23.25 -23.86
N ALA A 300 -6.37 -23.24 -22.56
CA ALA A 300 -5.16 -23.74 -21.91
C ALA A 300 -4.96 -25.24 -22.09
N HIS A 301 -3.70 -25.68 -22.18
CA HIS A 301 -3.38 -27.11 -22.12
C HIS A 301 -3.82 -27.75 -20.80
N ALA A 302 -4.19 -29.02 -20.83
CA ALA A 302 -4.68 -29.73 -19.64
C ALA A 302 -3.71 -29.71 -18.44
N ASP A 303 -2.40 -29.62 -18.67
CA ASP A 303 -1.41 -29.53 -17.60
C ASP A 303 -1.43 -28.20 -16.85
N VAL A 304 -1.99 -27.11 -17.44
CA VAL A 304 -2.22 -25.82 -16.74
C VAL A 304 -3.19 -26.01 -15.58
N PHE A 305 -4.24 -26.81 -15.77
CA PHE A 305 -5.20 -27.11 -14.69
C PHE A 305 -4.54 -27.84 -13.52
N ASN A 306 -3.59 -28.74 -13.77
CA ASN A 306 -2.84 -29.41 -12.70
C ASN A 306 -2.01 -28.42 -11.88
N VAL A 307 -1.41 -27.41 -12.53
CA VAL A 307 -0.68 -26.32 -11.85
C VAL A 307 -1.64 -25.47 -11.03
N LEU A 308 -2.79 -25.13 -11.60
CA LEU A 308 -3.79 -24.30 -10.91
C LEU A 308 -4.41 -25.02 -9.71
N LEU A 309 -4.69 -26.32 -9.80
CA LEU A 309 -5.18 -27.11 -8.65
C LEU A 309 -4.24 -26.99 -7.44
N GLN A 310 -2.92 -27.09 -7.66
CA GLN A 310 -1.96 -26.91 -6.58
C GLN A 310 -2.02 -25.52 -5.96
N VAL A 311 -2.20 -24.49 -6.78
CA VAL A 311 -2.34 -23.10 -6.32
C VAL A 311 -3.65 -22.89 -5.54
N LEU A 312 -4.77 -23.44 -6.04
CA LEU A 312 -6.10 -23.26 -5.46
C LEU A 312 -6.26 -24.01 -4.13
N ASP A 313 -5.65 -25.18 -3.99
CA ASP A 313 -5.76 -26.00 -2.79
C ASP A 313 -4.71 -25.69 -1.74
N ASP A 314 -3.44 -25.59 -2.14
CA ASP A 314 -2.32 -25.40 -1.23
C ASP A 314 -1.91 -23.92 -1.07
N GLY A 315 -2.39 -23.01 -1.93
CA GLY A 315 -2.00 -21.60 -1.97
C GLY A 315 -0.52 -21.39 -2.24
N ARG A 316 0.15 -22.34 -2.84
CA ARG A 316 1.58 -22.30 -3.14
C ARG A 316 1.91 -23.07 -4.41
N LEU A 317 2.99 -22.67 -5.06
CA LEU A 317 3.51 -23.36 -6.24
C LEU A 317 5.03 -23.44 -6.15
N THR A 318 5.59 -24.61 -6.47
CA THR A 318 7.05 -24.76 -6.55
C THR A 318 7.50 -24.45 -7.97
N ASP A 319 8.43 -23.49 -8.10
CA ASP A 319 8.98 -23.13 -9.41
C ASP A 319 10.00 -24.15 -9.94
N GLY A 320 10.42 -24.00 -11.20
CA GLY A 320 11.41 -24.86 -11.83
C GLY A 320 12.80 -24.86 -11.16
N LYS A 321 13.08 -23.89 -10.27
CA LYS A 321 14.29 -23.78 -9.46
C LYS A 321 14.14 -24.37 -8.06
N GLY A 322 13.01 -24.99 -7.74
CA GLY A 322 12.71 -25.57 -6.44
C GLY A 322 12.29 -24.55 -5.36
N ARG A 323 12.01 -23.30 -5.72
CA ARG A 323 11.57 -22.28 -4.77
C ARG A 323 10.05 -22.35 -4.61
N ILE A 324 9.58 -22.24 -3.38
CA ILE A 324 8.14 -22.18 -3.07
C ILE A 324 7.68 -20.73 -3.21
N VAL A 325 6.69 -20.51 -4.06
CA VAL A 325 6.01 -19.21 -4.27
C VAL A 325 4.66 -19.25 -3.59
N ASP A 326 4.37 -18.24 -2.77
CA ASP A 326 3.15 -18.11 -1.96
C ASP A 326 2.08 -17.31 -2.71
N PHE A 327 0.87 -17.89 -2.86
CA PHE A 327 -0.29 -17.30 -3.53
C PHE A 327 -1.41 -16.91 -2.56
N LYS A 328 -1.21 -17.04 -1.25
CA LYS A 328 -2.27 -16.81 -0.25
C LYS A 328 -2.82 -15.39 -0.24
N ASN A 329 -2.00 -14.42 -0.64
CA ASN A 329 -2.39 -13.02 -0.71
C ASN A 329 -2.83 -12.60 -2.12
N THR A 330 -3.07 -13.55 -3.02
CA THR A 330 -3.55 -13.29 -4.38
C THR A 330 -5.05 -13.54 -4.51
N LEU A 331 -5.69 -12.83 -5.43
CA LEU A 331 -7.04 -13.11 -5.89
C LEU A 331 -6.94 -13.66 -7.32
N ILE A 332 -7.51 -14.84 -7.57
CA ILE A 332 -7.42 -15.51 -8.87
C ILE A 332 -8.74 -15.37 -9.60
N ILE A 333 -8.70 -14.80 -10.79
CA ILE A 333 -9.85 -14.66 -11.69
C ILE A 333 -9.53 -15.41 -12.98
N MET A 334 -10.37 -16.35 -13.31
CA MET A 334 -10.34 -17.07 -14.56
C MET A 334 -11.52 -16.58 -15.41
N THR A 335 -11.33 -16.30 -16.69
CA THR A 335 -12.42 -15.98 -17.59
C THR A 335 -12.58 -17.09 -18.60
N SER A 336 -13.83 -17.34 -19.00
CA SER A 336 -14.14 -18.30 -20.05
C SER A 336 -15.32 -17.83 -20.90
N ASN A 337 -15.26 -18.17 -22.18
CA ASN A 337 -16.33 -17.95 -23.15
C ASN A 337 -17.19 -19.22 -23.33
N LEU A 338 -16.96 -20.27 -22.54
CA LEU A 338 -17.74 -21.49 -22.56
C LEU A 338 -19.21 -21.17 -22.30
N GLY A 339 -20.11 -21.79 -23.06
CA GLY A 339 -21.58 -21.62 -22.92
C GLY A 339 -22.10 -20.23 -23.30
N SER A 340 -21.27 -19.33 -23.85
CA SER A 340 -21.69 -17.97 -24.22
C SER A 340 -22.93 -17.96 -25.12
N ASN A 341 -23.00 -18.90 -26.09
CA ASN A 341 -24.16 -19.01 -27.01
C ASN A 341 -25.43 -19.50 -26.28
N GLU A 342 -25.29 -20.31 -25.25
CA GLU A 342 -26.40 -20.86 -24.47
C GLU A 342 -26.89 -19.84 -23.46
N ILE A 343 -25.97 -19.11 -22.82
CA ILE A 343 -26.27 -18.00 -21.91
C ILE A 343 -27.00 -16.87 -22.68
N MET A 344 -26.56 -16.53 -23.90
CA MET A 344 -27.25 -15.54 -24.74
C MET A 344 -28.64 -15.97 -25.14
N LYS A 345 -28.87 -17.25 -25.48
CA LYS A 345 -30.19 -17.78 -25.85
C LYS A 345 -31.16 -17.82 -24.68
N ALA A 346 -30.65 -18.00 -23.48
CA ALA A 346 -31.45 -18.07 -22.25
C ALA A 346 -31.82 -16.69 -21.67
N GLN A 347 -31.51 -15.58 -22.36
CA GLN A 347 -31.77 -14.19 -21.92
C GLN A 347 -31.36 -13.89 -20.47
N GLY A 348 -30.24 -14.47 -20.02
CA GLY A 348 -29.69 -14.24 -18.66
C GLY A 348 -30.30 -15.10 -17.55
N SER A 349 -31.28 -15.98 -17.83
CA SER A 349 -31.89 -16.89 -16.84
C SER A 349 -31.53 -18.36 -17.09
N MET A 350 -30.25 -18.64 -17.23
CA MET A 350 -29.81 -20.04 -17.38
C MET A 350 -29.83 -20.75 -16.02
N ASP A 351 -30.37 -21.97 -16.01
CA ASP A 351 -30.44 -22.80 -14.82
C ASP A 351 -29.06 -23.18 -14.34
N ARG A 352 -28.73 -22.90 -13.06
CA ARG A 352 -27.43 -23.18 -12.47
C ARG A 352 -26.97 -24.62 -12.69
N GLU A 353 -27.89 -25.58 -12.68
CA GLU A 353 -27.60 -26.99 -12.91
C GLU A 353 -27.05 -27.24 -14.33
N LYS A 354 -27.59 -26.56 -15.34
CA LYS A 354 -27.13 -26.68 -16.73
C LYS A 354 -25.73 -26.09 -16.91
N ILE A 355 -25.45 -24.95 -16.26
CA ILE A 355 -24.11 -24.33 -16.25
C ILE A 355 -23.13 -25.31 -15.60
N GLN A 356 -23.47 -25.87 -14.46
CA GLN A 356 -22.63 -26.81 -13.74
C GLN A 356 -22.35 -28.09 -14.54
N GLN A 357 -23.37 -28.66 -15.20
CA GLN A 357 -23.16 -29.82 -16.09
C GLN A 357 -22.24 -29.49 -17.26
N MET A 358 -22.36 -28.33 -17.84
CA MET A 358 -21.51 -27.89 -18.95
C MET A 358 -20.06 -27.71 -18.48
N LEU A 359 -19.84 -27.13 -17.30
CA LEU A 359 -18.51 -27.00 -16.70
C LEU A 359 -17.89 -28.34 -16.38
N MET A 360 -18.67 -29.28 -15.80
CA MET A 360 -18.21 -30.65 -15.51
C MET A 360 -17.83 -31.46 -16.78
N ASN A 361 -18.40 -31.14 -17.93
CA ASN A 361 -18.02 -31.77 -19.20
C ASN A 361 -16.68 -31.23 -19.74
N PHE A 362 -16.30 -30.03 -19.34
CA PHE A 362 -15.07 -29.36 -19.82
C PHE A 362 -13.94 -29.45 -18.81
N PHE A 363 -14.21 -29.13 -17.56
CA PHE A 363 -13.24 -29.18 -16.48
C PHE A 363 -13.26 -30.57 -15.80
N ARG A 364 -12.12 -30.99 -15.28
CA ARG A 364 -12.04 -32.21 -14.47
C ARG A 364 -12.83 -32.01 -13.16
N PRO A 365 -13.39 -33.09 -12.59
CA PRO A 365 -14.14 -33.01 -11.34
C PRO A 365 -13.37 -32.41 -10.16
N GLU A 366 -12.04 -32.51 -10.18
CA GLU A 366 -11.15 -31.97 -9.15
C GLU A 366 -10.98 -30.45 -9.23
N PHE A 367 -11.29 -29.82 -10.37
CA PHE A 367 -11.21 -28.38 -10.61
C PHE A 367 -12.54 -27.72 -10.28
#